data_7060b4160739715d65123c87a002969b
#
_entry.id   7060b4160739715d65123c87a002969b
#
_cell.length_a   1.000
_cell.length_b   1.000
_cell.length_c   1.000
_cell.angle_alpha   90.00
_cell.angle_beta   90.00
_cell.angle_gamma   90.00
#
_symmetry.space_group_name_H-M   'P 1'
#
loop_
_entity.id
_entity.type
_entity.pdbx_description
1 polymer ?
#
loop_
_entity_poly.entity_id
_entity_poly.type
_entity_poly.pdbx_seq_one_letter_code
_entity_poly.pdbx_strand_id
1 'polypeptide(L)'
;MQDVTHGERVIYGEGPIQERGGPLVVISGTMADRLLRMLQLMDGHERTAYSIWRLPEGETDPTVVGETFIQAAGSAQAMTVEARVMTSDGTAHLFTVGRQEPVEGPPTTIWINDHAEVTVSSNELFTAEEAAVIFLTFYLTDSVSQPYRLREFDLGGA
;
A
#
# COMPACT_ATOMS: atom_id res chain seq x y z
N MET A 1 -26.20 6.88 6.42
CA MET A 1 -25.50 5.70 5.90
C MET A 1 -24.36 6.16 5.02
N GLN A 2 -23.17 5.65 5.26
CA GLN A 2 -21.99 6.01 4.48
C GLN A 2 -21.90 5.11 3.26
N ASP A 3 -21.74 5.71 2.08
CA ASP A 3 -21.47 4.94 0.88
C ASP A 3 -20.05 4.41 0.90
N VAL A 4 -19.88 3.12 0.65
CA VAL A 4 -18.56 2.49 0.61
C VAL A 4 -18.01 2.67 -0.79
N THR A 5 -16.90 3.41 -0.90
CA THR A 5 -16.22 3.67 -2.16
C THR A 5 -14.91 2.92 -2.30
N HIS A 6 -14.37 2.45 -1.19
CA HIS A 6 -13.04 1.82 -1.14
C HIS A 6 -13.08 0.56 -0.29
N GLY A 7 -12.19 -0.37 -0.60
CA GLY A 7 -11.88 -1.52 0.24
C GLY A 7 -10.52 -1.37 0.90
N GLU A 8 -10.30 -2.16 1.95
CA GLU A 8 -8.99 -2.26 2.61
C GLU A 8 -8.71 -3.72 2.94
N ARG A 9 -7.43 -4.05 3.08
CA ARG A 9 -6.99 -5.40 3.43
C ARG A 9 -5.73 -5.36 4.27
N VAL A 10 -5.72 -6.18 5.33
CA VAL A 10 -4.52 -6.44 6.14
C VAL A 10 -4.01 -7.83 5.80
N ILE A 11 -2.70 -7.96 5.61
CA ILE A 11 -2.03 -9.26 5.43
C ILE A 11 -1.29 -9.57 6.72
N TYR A 12 -1.45 -10.80 7.20
CA TYR A 12 -0.80 -11.30 8.41
C TYR A 12 0.36 -12.21 8.03
N GLY A 13 1.50 -12.02 8.70
CA GLY A 13 2.69 -12.82 8.44
C GLY A 13 2.63 -14.20 9.06
N GLU A 14 1.94 -14.33 10.19
CA GLU A 14 1.86 -15.55 10.97
C GLU A 14 0.44 -15.88 11.37
N GLY A 15 0.23 -17.15 11.75
CA GLY A 15 -1.05 -17.64 12.23
C GLY A 15 -1.92 -18.22 11.14
N PRO A 16 -3.11 -18.76 11.53
CA PRO A 16 -4.00 -19.41 10.58
C PRO A 16 -4.76 -18.45 9.67
N ILE A 17 -4.89 -17.18 10.08
CA ILE A 17 -5.53 -16.15 9.26
C ILE A 17 -4.46 -15.44 8.46
N GLN A 18 -4.55 -15.54 7.12
CA GLN A 18 -3.55 -14.93 6.23
C GLN A 18 -3.89 -13.50 5.86
N GLU A 19 -5.17 -13.18 5.76
CA GLU A 19 -5.60 -11.83 5.42
C GLU A 19 -7.01 -11.53 5.93
N ARG A 20 -7.30 -10.24 6.11
CA ARG A 20 -8.64 -9.74 6.39
C ARG A 20 -8.91 -8.52 5.54
N GLY A 21 -10.02 -8.54 4.83
CA GLY A 21 -10.47 -7.42 4.01
C GLY A 21 -11.87 -6.98 4.39
N GLY A 22 -12.21 -5.79 3.99
CA GLY A 22 -13.54 -5.23 4.24
C GLY A 22 -13.64 -3.82 3.68
N PRO A 23 -14.73 -3.13 4.02
CA PRO A 23 -14.92 -1.77 3.56
C PRO A 23 -13.97 -0.81 4.28
N LEU A 24 -13.40 0.12 3.55
CA LEU A 24 -12.63 1.22 4.13
C LEU A 24 -13.61 2.31 4.55
N VAL A 25 -13.90 2.38 5.83
CA VAL A 25 -14.85 3.34 6.40
C VAL A 25 -14.25 3.98 7.63
N VAL A 26 -14.71 5.20 7.93
CA VAL A 26 -14.32 5.95 9.12
C VAL A 26 -15.45 5.87 10.15
N ILE A 27 -15.13 5.34 11.32
CA ILE A 27 -16.08 5.27 12.44
C ILE A 27 -15.98 6.53 13.30
N SER A 28 -14.75 7.01 13.52
CA SER A 28 -14.50 8.25 14.22
C SER A 28 -13.26 8.93 13.67
N GLY A 29 -13.23 10.26 13.70
CA GLY A 29 -12.13 11.04 13.14
C GLY A 29 -12.24 11.18 11.63
N THR A 30 -11.10 11.28 10.97
CA THR A 30 -10.99 11.51 9.53
C THR A 30 -10.43 10.29 8.82
N MET A 31 -10.51 10.26 7.49
CA MET A 31 -9.85 9.23 6.70
C MET A 31 -8.33 9.27 6.90
N ALA A 32 -7.75 10.46 7.03
CA ALA A 32 -6.32 10.59 7.32
C ALA A 32 -5.96 9.87 8.64
N ASP A 33 -6.78 10.05 9.68
CA ASP A 33 -6.58 9.37 10.97
C ASP A 33 -6.68 7.85 10.82
N ARG A 34 -7.64 7.37 10.06
CA ARG A 34 -7.85 5.94 9.80
C ARG A 34 -6.65 5.32 9.13
N LEU A 35 -6.17 5.94 8.05
CA LEU A 35 -5.03 5.44 7.29
C LEU A 35 -3.77 5.41 8.13
N LEU A 36 -3.50 6.50 8.87
CA LEU A 36 -2.34 6.55 9.75
C LEU A 36 -2.39 5.44 10.81
N ARG A 37 -3.56 5.26 11.45
CA ARG A 37 -3.71 4.23 12.47
C ARG A 37 -3.43 2.82 11.91
N MET A 38 -3.98 2.51 10.75
CA MET A 38 -3.78 1.19 10.14
C MET A 38 -2.31 0.94 9.81
N LEU A 39 -1.62 1.96 9.31
CA LEU A 39 -0.20 1.85 9.02
C LEU A 39 0.65 1.74 10.30
N GLN A 40 0.28 2.46 11.35
CA GLN A 40 0.97 2.39 12.64
C GLN A 40 0.84 1.02 13.32
N LEU A 41 -0.20 0.27 13.01
CA LEU A 41 -0.42 -1.07 13.57
C LEU A 41 0.48 -2.12 12.94
N MET A 42 1.14 -1.82 11.84
CA MET A 42 2.05 -2.76 11.18
C MET A 42 3.31 -2.96 12.03
N ASP A 43 3.60 -4.20 12.38
CA ASP A 43 4.76 -4.54 13.19
C ASP A 43 5.81 -5.35 12.43
N GLY A 44 5.53 -5.70 11.18
CA GLY A 44 6.45 -6.48 10.35
C GLY A 44 6.50 -7.96 10.69
N HIS A 45 5.59 -8.43 11.53
CA HIS A 45 5.57 -9.78 12.08
C HIS A 45 4.17 -10.38 12.06
N GLU A 46 3.24 -9.87 12.86
CA GLU A 46 1.84 -10.26 12.83
C GLU A 46 1.11 -9.55 11.69
N ARG A 47 1.28 -8.24 11.58
CA ARG A 47 0.71 -7.42 10.52
C ARG A 47 1.84 -6.95 9.62
N THR A 48 1.88 -7.49 8.40
CA THR A 48 3.01 -7.28 7.50
C THR A 48 2.68 -6.47 6.26
N ALA A 49 1.39 -6.30 5.93
CA ALA A 49 1.00 -5.47 4.79
C ALA A 49 -0.39 -4.89 4.99
N TYR A 50 -0.63 -3.75 4.36
CA TYR A 50 -1.91 -3.05 4.36
C TYR A 50 -2.14 -2.44 2.99
N SER A 51 -3.34 -2.66 2.43
CA SER A 51 -3.71 -2.18 1.10
C SER A 51 -5.05 -1.46 1.14
N ILE A 52 -5.21 -0.49 0.26
CA ILE A 52 -6.51 0.12 -0.04
C ILE A 52 -6.68 0.22 -1.56
N TRP A 53 -7.93 0.28 -2.00
CA TRP A 53 -8.28 0.43 -3.41
C TRP A 53 -9.66 1.03 -3.55
N ARG A 54 -9.90 1.71 -4.67
CA ARG A 54 -11.24 2.14 -5.05
C ARG A 54 -11.99 0.94 -5.61
N LEU A 55 -13.24 0.76 -5.17
CA LEU A 55 -14.08 -0.31 -5.72
C LEU A 55 -14.36 -0.06 -7.20
N PRO A 56 -14.35 -1.12 -8.03
CA PRO A 56 -14.80 -0.99 -9.42
C PRO A 56 -16.22 -0.43 -9.49
N GLU A 57 -16.52 0.28 -10.57
CA GLU A 57 -17.84 0.86 -10.78
C GLU A 57 -18.93 -0.22 -10.72
N GLY A 58 -19.94 0.03 -9.90
CA GLY A 58 -21.04 -0.91 -9.72
C GLY A 58 -20.78 -2.05 -8.74
N GLU A 59 -19.56 -2.17 -8.23
CA GLU A 59 -19.19 -3.24 -7.30
C GLU A 59 -19.66 -2.89 -5.88
N THR A 60 -20.34 -3.83 -5.24
CA THR A 60 -20.85 -3.69 -3.87
C THR A 60 -20.05 -4.52 -2.85
N ASP A 61 -19.27 -5.51 -3.31
CA ASP A 61 -18.43 -6.32 -2.44
C ASP A 61 -17.10 -5.58 -2.18
N PRO A 62 -16.86 -5.12 -0.94
CA PRO A 62 -15.66 -4.34 -0.65
C PRO A 62 -14.36 -5.14 -0.73
N THR A 63 -14.43 -6.46 -0.84
CA THR A 63 -13.22 -7.30 -0.96
C THR A 63 -12.75 -7.49 -2.39
N VAL A 64 -13.50 -7.00 -3.38
CA VAL A 64 -13.10 -7.07 -4.79
C VAL A 64 -12.09 -5.96 -5.07
N VAL A 65 -10.85 -6.34 -5.34
CA VAL A 65 -9.77 -5.38 -5.58
C VAL A 65 -9.91 -4.77 -6.97
N GLY A 66 -9.79 -3.45 -7.06
CA GLY A 66 -9.85 -2.73 -8.32
C GLY A 66 -8.57 -2.84 -9.14
N GLU A 67 -8.58 -2.21 -10.33
CA GLU A 67 -7.40 -2.15 -11.20
C GLU A 67 -6.27 -1.34 -10.58
N THR A 68 -6.60 -0.38 -9.75
CA THR A 68 -5.61 0.45 -9.06
C THR A 68 -5.68 0.18 -7.56
N PHE A 69 -4.53 0.14 -6.92
CA PHE A 69 -4.43 -0.03 -5.47
C PHE A 69 -3.10 0.52 -4.98
N ILE A 70 -3.01 0.73 -3.66
CA ILE A 70 -1.77 1.05 -2.99
C ILE A 70 -1.58 0.08 -1.83
N GLN A 71 -0.36 -0.36 -1.60
CA GLN A 71 -0.03 -1.32 -0.56
C GLN A 71 1.26 -0.93 0.13
N ALA A 72 1.27 -1.04 1.46
CA ALA A 72 2.50 -0.95 2.25
C ALA A 72 2.83 -2.33 2.80
N ALA A 73 4.13 -2.62 2.92
CA ALA A 73 4.62 -3.87 3.51
C ALA A 73 5.80 -3.58 4.42
N GLY A 74 5.85 -4.24 5.58
CA GLY A 74 6.89 -4.05 6.58
C GLY A 74 6.34 -3.66 7.93
N SER A 75 6.99 -2.71 8.58
CA SER A 75 6.62 -2.22 9.92
C SER A 75 6.39 -0.72 9.91
N ALA A 76 5.80 -0.20 10.99
CA ALA A 76 5.55 1.24 11.14
C ALA A 76 6.82 2.09 11.05
N GLN A 77 7.98 1.52 11.36
CA GLN A 77 9.25 2.21 11.31
C GLN A 77 9.93 2.11 9.94
N ALA A 78 9.66 1.03 9.19
CA ALA A 78 10.28 0.81 7.90
C ALA A 78 9.37 -0.04 7.02
N MET A 79 8.69 0.60 6.08
CA MET A 79 7.80 -0.07 5.15
C MET A 79 8.07 0.38 3.72
N THR A 80 7.87 -0.53 2.79
CA THR A 80 7.83 -0.20 1.37
C THR A 80 6.41 0.18 0.98
N VAL A 81 6.27 1.01 -0.04
CA VAL A 81 4.96 1.38 -0.60
C VAL A 81 4.98 1.04 -2.08
N GLU A 82 4.00 0.24 -2.50
CA GLU A 82 3.79 -0.12 -3.89
C GLU A 82 2.44 0.42 -4.34
N ALA A 83 2.38 0.91 -5.57
CA ALA A 83 1.13 1.42 -6.12
C ALA A 83 0.93 0.91 -7.54
N ARG A 84 -0.26 0.38 -7.79
CA ARG A 84 -0.69 0.04 -9.14
C ARG A 84 -1.58 1.17 -9.63
N VAL A 85 -1.10 1.89 -10.62
CA VAL A 85 -1.75 3.11 -11.11
C VAL A 85 -1.88 3.08 -12.63
N MET A 86 -2.84 3.83 -13.15
CA MET A 86 -3.00 3.99 -14.58
C MET A 86 -1.87 4.84 -15.14
N THR A 87 -1.31 4.41 -16.26
CA THR A 87 -0.27 5.15 -16.95
C THR A 87 -0.83 5.79 -18.22
N SER A 88 0.01 6.58 -18.91
CA SER A 88 -0.40 7.29 -20.12
C SER A 88 -0.80 6.37 -21.27
N ASP A 89 -0.42 5.09 -21.22
CA ASP A 89 -0.81 4.11 -22.24
C ASP A 89 -2.23 3.53 -22.02
N GLY A 90 -2.92 3.97 -20.95
CA GLY A 90 -4.28 3.52 -20.65
C GLY A 90 -4.35 2.19 -19.90
N THR A 91 -3.23 1.64 -19.48
CA THR A 91 -3.16 0.41 -18.69
C THR A 91 -2.61 0.67 -17.30
N ALA A 92 -2.86 -0.26 -16.38
CA ALA A 92 -2.35 -0.15 -15.02
C ALA A 92 -1.00 -0.87 -14.90
N HIS A 93 -0.06 -0.23 -14.22
CA HIS A 93 1.26 -0.79 -13.95
C HIS A 93 1.59 -0.68 -12.48
N LEU A 94 2.35 -1.64 -11.96
CA LEU A 94 2.76 -1.69 -10.56
C LEU A 94 4.12 -1.03 -10.39
N PHE A 95 4.21 -0.11 -9.42
CA PHE A 95 5.43 0.64 -9.14
C PHE A 95 5.80 0.54 -7.67
N THR A 96 7.11 0.56 -7.40
CA THR A 96 7.60 0.83 -6.06
C THR A 96 7.79 2.32 -5.91
N VAL A 97 7.23 2.89 -4.84
CA VAL A 97 7.30 4.32 -4.57
C VAL A 97 8.60 4.64 -3.84
N GLY A 98 9.28 5.70 -4.24
CA GLY A 98 10.52 6.13 -3.60
C GLY A 98 10.61 7.64 -3.48
N ARG A 99 11.55 8.10 -2.63
CA ARG A 99 11.92 9.51 -2.57
C ARG A 99 12.81 9.83 -3.77
N GLN A 100 12.87 11.09 -4.14
CA GLN A 100 13.71 11.54 -5.25
C GLN A 100 15.20 11.43 -4.97
N GLU A 101 15.59 11.50 -3.72
CA GLU A 101 16.98 11.52 -3.32
C GLU A 101 17.66 10.18 -3.63
N PRO A 102 18.86 10.20 -4.24
CA PRO A 102 19.62 8.98 -4.44
C PRO A 102 20.03 8.40 -3.09
N VAL A 103 20.09 7.08 -3.00
CA VAL A 103 20.43 6.39 -1.77
C VAL A 103 21.61 5.47 -2.00
N GLU A 104 22.58 5.58 -1.10
CA GLU A 104 23.72 4.68 -1.05
C GLU A 104 23.47 3.63 0.02
N GLY A 105 24.01 2.46 -0.19
CA GLY A 105 23.95 1.37 0.75
C GLY A 105 23.27 0.13 0.19
N PRO A 106 23.31 -0.98 0.93
CA PRO A 106 22.74 -2.23 0.48
C PRO A 106 21.21 -2.14 0.48
N PRO A 107 20.54 -2.89 -0.41
CA PRO A 107 19.09 -2.97 -0.39
C PRO A 107 18.59 -3.69 0.88
N THR A 108 17.34 -3.44 1.22
CA THR A 108 16.66 -4.04 2.37
C THR A 108 15.60 -5.01 1.89
N THR A 109 15.54 -6.20 2.48
CA THR A 109 14.49 -7.16 2.19
C THR A 109 13.42 -7.08 3.27
N ILE A 110 12.18 -6.89 2.84
CA ILE A 110 11.00 -6.83 3.70
C ILE A 110 10.27 -8.17 3.59
N TRP A 111 10.14 -8.86 4.72
CA TRP A 111 9.38 -10.10 4.80
C TRP A 111 7.89 -9.80 4.93
N ILE A 112 7.06 -10.51 4.17
CA ILE A 112 5.61 -10.38 4.23
C ILE A 112 4.99 -11.64 4.86
N ASN A 113 5.35 -12.79 4.33
CA ASN A 113 5.00 -14.10 4.87
C ASN A 113 5.99 -15.12 4.31
N ASP A 114 5.78 -16.40 4.60
CA ASP A 114 6.70 -17.46 4.17
C ASP A 114 6.76 -17.65 2.65
N HIS A 115 5.88 -17.00 1.92
CA HIS A 115 5.78 -17.12 0.46
C HIS A 115 6.06 -15.81 -0.28
N ALA A 116 6.28 -14.72 0.44
CA ALA A 116 6.42 -13.40 -0.17
C ALA A 116 7.39 -12.51 0.60
N GLU A 117 8.29 -11.88 -0.14
CA GLU A 117 9.17 -10.83 0.36
C GLU A 117 9.44 -9.85 -0.76
N VAL A 118 9.92 -8.66 -0.43
CA VAL A 118 10.24 -7.63 -1.41
C VAL A 118 11.56 -6.98 -1.03
N THR A 119 12.42 -6.72 -2.02
CA THR A 119 13.71 -6.06 -1.81
C THR A 119 13.66 -4.66 -2.40
N VAL A 120 14.02 -3.67 -1.59
CA VAL A 120 13.91 -2.26 -1.94
C VAL A 120 15.18 -1.50 -1.54
N SER A 121 15.38 -0.35 -2.16
CA SER A 121 16.45 0.57 -1.78
C SER A 121 16.02 1.43 -0.59
N SER A 122 16.96 2.05 0.12
CA SER A 122 16.62 2.81 1.33
C SER A 122 15.74 4.03 1.05
N ASN A 123 15.81 4.60 -0.16
CA ASN A 123 14.89 5.71 -0.53
C ASN A 123 13.46 5.23 -0.77
N GLU A 124 13.25 3.91 -0.75
CA GLU A 124 11.95 3.27 -0.93
C GLU A 124 11.41 2.74 0.40
N LEU A 125 11.98 3.17 1.52
CA LEU A 125 11.48 2.85 2.85
C LEU A 125 10.88 4.09 3.50
N PHE A 126 9.73 3.91 4.14
CA PHE A 126 8.96 4.99 4.74
C PHE A 126 8.55 4.62 6.16
N THR A 127 8.34 5.64 7.00
CA THR A 127 7.63 5.43 8.26
C THR A 127 6.13 5.43 8.00
N ALA A 128 5.35 5.00 9.00
CA ALA A 128 3.88 5.02 8.90
C ALA A 128 3.36 6.42 8.61
N GLU A 129 3.93 7.44 9.25
CA GLU A 129 3.54 8.84 9.07
C GLU A 129 3.79 9.31 7.64
N GLU A 130 4.92 8.94 7.07
CA GLU A 130 5.25 9.27 5.69
C GLU A 130 4.36 8.53 4.71
N ALA A 131 4.15 7.24 4.95
CA ALA A 131 3.29 6.41 4.08
C ALA A 131 1.83 6.87 4.13
N ALA A 132 1.37 7.35 5.28
CA ALA A 132 -0.01 7.82 5.44
C ALA A 132 -0.32 8.99 4.50
N VAL A 133 0.65 9.87 4.27
CA VAL A 133 0.49 11.00 3.33
C VAL A 133 0.30 10.47 1.91
N ILE A 134 1.11 9.47 1.53
CA ILE A 134 1.01 8.86 0.20
C ILE A 134 -0.33 8.14 0.03
N PHE A 135 -0.76 7.40 1.06
CA PHE A 135 -2.04 6.69 1.05
C PHE A 135 -3.23 7.65 0.94
N LEU A 136 -3.18 8.76 1.67
CA LEU A 136 -4.28 9.74 1.61
C LEU A 136 -4.39 10.35 0.21
N THR A 137 -3.26 10.70 -0.40
CA THR A 137 -3.25 11.22 -1.77
C THR A 137 -3.83 10.19 -2.73
N PHE A 138 -3.43 8.92 -2.58
CA PHE A 138 -3.99 7.85 -3.40
C PHE A 138 -5.49 7.70 -3.19
N TYR A 139 -5.95 7.73 -1.95
CA TYR A 139 -7.38 7.66 -1.63
C TYR A 139 -8.17 8.74 -2.36
N LEU A 140 -7.61 9.95 -2.43
CA LEU A 140 -8.29 11.11 -3.04
C LEU A 140 -8.18 11.14 -4.57
N THR A 141 -7.11 10.59 -5.16
CA THR A 141 -6.79 10.80 -6.57
C THR A 141 -6.56 9.53 -7.38
N ASP A 142 -6.49 8.36 -6.76
CA ASP A 142 -6.14 7.07 -7.37
C ASP A 142 -4.72 7.06 -7.97
N SER A 143 -3.86 7.97 -7.52
CA SER A 143 -2.50 8.06 -8.04
C SER A 143 -1.51 8.48 -6.96
N VAL A 144 -0.22 8.42 -7.29
CA VAL A 144 0.86 8.90 -6.45
C VAL A 144 1.36 10.20 -7.07
N SER A 145 1.35 11.28 -6.27
CA SER A 145 1.74 12.59 -6.74
C SER A 145 3.25 12.82 -6.59
N GLN A 146 3.76 13.82 -7.31
CA GLN A 146 5.11 14.31 -7.09
C GLN A 146 5.26 14.78 -5.64
N PRO A 147 6.44 14.69 -5.01
CA PRO A 147 7.74 14.49 -5.66
C PRO A 147 8.23 13.03 -5.68
N TYR A 148 7.38 12.07 -5.46
CA TYR A 148 7.82 10.68 -5.36
C TYR A 148 8.26 10.12 -6.71
N ARG A 149 9.25 9.23 -6.68
CA ARG A 149 9.68 8.45 -7.82
C ARG A 149 8.89 7.16 -7.88
N LEU A 150 8.61 6.70 -9.10
CA LEU A 150 7.94 5.43 -9.33
C LEU A 150 8.87 4.53 -10.13
N ARG A 151 9.31 3.44 -9.50
CA ARG A 151 10.12 2.42 -10.17
C ARG A 151 9.20 1.27 -10.54
N GLU A 152 9.06 1.00 -11.83
CA GLU A 152 8.18 -0.07 -12.28
C GLU A 152 8.63 -1.41 -11.73
N PHE A 153 7.67 -2.16 -11.19
CA PHE A 153 7.93 -3.47 -10.62
C PHE A 153 8.10 -4.48 -11.75
N ASP A 154 9.27 -5.14 -11.80
CA ASP A 154 9.57 -6.12 -12.83
C ASP A 154 9.07 -7.49 -12.39
N LEU A 155 7.87 -7.82 -12.84
CA LEU A 155 7.25 -9.12 -12.56
C LEU A 155 7.79 -10.15 -13.55
N GLY A 156 8.77 -10.89 -13.14
CA GLY A 156 9.22 -12.02 -13.91
C GLY A 156 10.62 -11.95 -14.44
N GLY A 157 11.35 -10.93 -14.09
CA GLY A 157 12.76 -10.83 -14.38
C GLY A 157 13.10 -11.05 -15.85
N ALA A 158 12.15 -10.70 -16.64
CA ALA A 158 12.35 -10.87 -18.07
C ALA A 158 13.47 -9.98 -18.55
#